data_07d81ed672e464a62e0661b6ddc409a5
#
_entry.id   07d81ed672e464a62e0661b6ddc409a5
#
_cell.length_a   1.000
_cell.length_b   1.000
_cell.length_c   1.000
_cell.angle_alpha   90.00
_cell.angle_beta   90.00
_cell.angle_gamma   90.00
#
_symmetry.space_group_name_H-M   'P 1'
#
loop_
_entity.id
_entity.type
_entity.pdbx_description
1 polymer ?
#
loop_
_entity_poly.entity_id
_entity_poly.type
_entity_poly.pdbx_seq_one_letter_code
_entity_poly.pdbx_strand_id
1 'polypeptide(L)'
;MKARDVMVAPVVTVKPSSSIRELAQTLLRTHISAVPVVDDQGKLVGIVSEGDLMLRAEAGATKRRPWWLAMLSDSAVLARDYVKTRGHRAADVMTPGVVTIGEDAPIEEVARLLARREIKRAPVVREGRVVGIVSRADL
;
A
#
# COMPACT_ATOMS: atom_id res chain seq x y z
N MET A 1 7.29 24.46 -5.04
CA MET A 1 6.47 23.53 -4.25
C MET A 1 7.28 22.29 -3.85
N LYS A 2 7.01 21.81 -2.68
CA LYS A 2 7.69 20.64 -2.12
C LYS A 2 6.72 19.47 -2.00
N ALA A 3 7.25 18.28 -1.79
CA ALA A 3 6.40 17.08 -1.63
C ALA A 3 5.31 17.27 -0.57
N ARG A 4 5.66 17.90 0.56
CA ARG A 4 4.68 18.15 1.62
C ARG A 4 3.51 19.05 1.20
N ASP A 5 3.67 19.83 0.16
CA ASP A 5 2.62 20.75 -0.32
C ASP A 5 1.57 20.01 -1.16
N VAL A 6 1.92 18.87 -1.74
CA VAL A 6 1.03 18.12 -2.64
C VAL A 6 0.67 16.74 -2.12
N MET A 7 1.35 16.25 -1.09
CA MET A 7 1.09 14.92 -0.54
C MET A 7 -0.30 14.82 0.08
N VAL A 8 -0.84 13.61 0.07
CA VAL A 8 -2.05 13.30 0.82
C VAL A 8 -1.64 12.98 2.26
N ALA A 9 -2.22 13.72 3.21
CA ALA A 9 -1.95 13.55 4.64
C ALA A 9 -3.21 13.90 5.45
N PRO A 10 -3.42 13.32 6.63
CA PRO A 10 -2.62 12.24 7.19
C PRO A 10 -2.70 10.96 6.38
N VAL A 11 -1.65 10.16 6.42
CA VAL A 11 -1.59 8.92 5.67
C VAL A 11 -2.12 7.78 6.54
N VAL A 12 -2.90 6.88 5.92
CA VAL A 12 -3.35 5.67 6.58
C VAL A 12 -2.24 4.64 6.43
N THR A 13 -1.86 3.98 7.52
CA THR A 13 -0.81 2.96 7.53
C THR A 13 -1.33 1.68 8.17
N VAL A 14 -0.64 0.57 7.89
CA VAL A 14 -0.91 -0.71 8.53
C VAL A 14 0.39 -1.26 9.12
N LYS A 15 0.27 -2.26 9.96
CA LYS A 15 1.42 -2.94 10.56
C LYS A 15 1.77 -4.20 9.76
N PRO A 16 3.01 -4.70 9.86
CA PRO A 16 3.35 -5.98 9.22
C PRO A 16 2.48 -7.13 9.69
N SER A 17 1.99 -7.07 10.93
CA SER A 17 1.11 -8.08 11.51
C SER A 17 -0.36 -7.90 11.15
N SER A 18 -0.72 -6.80 10.51
CA SER A 18 -2.12 -6.54 10.08
C SER A 18 -2.57 -7.65 9.12
N SER A 19 -3.80 -8.11 9.30
CA SER A 19 -4.34 -9.16 8.44
C SER A 19 -4.62 -8.64 7.03
N ILE A 20 -4.63 -9.55 6.08
CA ILE A 20 -5.01 -9.21 4.70
C ILE A 20 -6.42 -8.62 4.67
N ARG A 21 -7.31 -9.11 5.52
CA ARG A 21 -8.67 -8.60 5.62
C ARG A 21 -8.69 -7.15 6.07
N GLU A 22 -7.95 -6.81 7.12
CA GLU A 22 -7.84 -5.42 7.59
C GLU A 22 -7.29 -4.52 6.50
N LEU A 23 -6.29 -5.01 5.79
CA LEU A 23 -5.64 -4.28 4.71
C LEU A 23 -6.61 -4.01 3.56
N ALA A 24 -7.36 -5.03 3.14
CA ALA A 24 -8.37 -4.89 2.10
C ALA A 24 -9.47 -3.91 2.50
N GLN A 25 -9.94 -4.01 3.75
CA GLN A 25 -10.93 -3.07 4.28
C GLN A 25 -10.41 -1.64 4.30
N THR A 26 -9.14 -1.45 4.66
CA THR A 26 -8.52 -0.14 4.67
C THR A 26 -8.47 0.46 3.27
N LEU A 27 -8.04 -0.30 2.28
CA LEU A 27 -7.99 0.17 0.90
C LEU A 27 -9.37 0.59 0.38
N LEU A 28 -10.39 -0.20 0.66
CA LEU A 28 -11.74 0.12 0.22
C LEU A 28 -12.35 1.29 0.95
N ARG A 29 -12.22 1.32 2.27
CA ARG A 29 -12.83 2.36 3.10
C ARG A 29 -12.24 3.74 2.80
N THR A 30 -10.95 3.82 2.54
CA THR A 30 -10.26 5.08 2.31
C THR A 30 -10.14 5.45 0.83
N HIS A 31 -10.60 4.57 -0.08
CA HIS A 31 -10.51 4.76 -1.53
C HIS A 31 -9.07 5.01 -2.00
N ILE A 32 -8.10 4.42 -1.31
CA ILE A 32 -6.69 4.51 -1.72
C ILE A 32 -6.27 3.20 -2.37
N SER A 33 -5.28 3.26 -3.24
CA SER A 33 -4.83 2.10 -4.00
C SER A 33 -3.53 1.49 -3.47
N ALA A 34 -2.94 2.10 -2.45
CA ALA A 34 -1.76 1.58 -1.78
C ALA A 34 -1.69 2.11 -0.36
N VAL A 35 -1.13 1.29 0.53
CA VAL A 35 -1.00 1.65 1.94
C VAL A 35 0.41 1.32 2.41
N PRO A 36 1.10 2.28 3.07
CA PRO A 36 2.40 2.00 3.66
C PRO A 36 2.29 1.08 4.87
N VAL A 37 3.26 0.19 5.00
CA VAL A 37 3.38 -0.71 6.15
C VAL A 37 4.49 -0.16 7.05
N VAL A 38 4.16 0.08 8.31
CA VAL A 38 5.08 0.67 9.28
C VAL A 38 5.23 -0.24 10.49
N ASP A 39 6.40 -0.18 11.13
CA ASP A 39 6.64 -0.93 12.37
C ASP A 39 6.02 -0.19 13.58
N ASP A 40 6.23 -0.73 14.78
CA ASP A 40 5.68 -0.16 16.00
C ASP A 40 6.22 1.23 16.33
N GLN A 41 7.32 1.62 15.71
CA GLN A 41 7.93 2.93 15.89
C GLN A 41 7.52 3.90 14.77
N GLY A 42 6.66 3.49 13.87
CA GLY A 42 6.20 4.31 12.76
C GLY A 42 7.14 4.36 11.57
N LYS A 43 8.19 3.54 11.57
CA LYS A 43 9.15 3.49 10.46
C LYS A 43 8.63 2.63 9.33
N LEU A 44 8.84 3.10 8.10
CA LEU A 44 8.40 2.41 6.90
C LEU A 44 9.18 1.10 6.71
N VAL A 45 8.46 0.00 6.53
CA VAL A 45 9.06 -1.32 6.25
C VAL A 45 8.60 -1.91 4.92
N GLY A 46 7.53 -1.39 4.35
CA GLY A 46 7.03 -1.88 3.07
C GLY A 46 5.84 -1.08 2.58
N ILE A 47 5.32 -1.47 1.44
CA ILE A 47 4.08 -0.90 0.90
C ILE A 47 3.26 -2.02 0.27
N VAL A 48 1.94 -1.93 0.40
CA VAL A 48 1.01 -2.86 -0.25
C VAL A 48 0.07 -2.07 -1.15
N SER A 49 -0.02 -2.48 -2.41
CA SER A 49 -0.95 -1.91 -3.37
C SER A 49 -2.04 -2.92 -3.71
N GLU A 50 -3.10 -2.45 -4.37
CA GLU A 50 -4.10 -3.36 -4.94
C GLU A 50 -3.44 -4.35 -5.88
N GLY A 51 -2.45 -3.90 -6.67
CA GLY A 51 -1.72 -4.76 -7.58
C GLY A 51 -0.98 -5.89 -6.85
N ASP A 52 -0.40 -5.60 -5.69
CA ASP A 52 0.29 -6.63 -4.89
C ASP A 52 -0.68 -7.70 -4.43
N LEU A 53 -1.87 -7.30 -4.00
CA LEU A 53 -2.91 -8.24 -3.59
C LEU A 53 -3.37 -9.10 -4.76
N MET A 54 -3.57 -8.49 -5.92
CA MET A 54 -4.01 -9.19 -7.12
C MET A 54 -2.94 -10.14 -7.66
N LEU A 55 -1.71 -9.69 -7.77
CA LEU A 55 -0.61 -10.50 -8.31
C LEU A 55 -0.30 -11.71 -7.45
N ARG A 56 -0.27 -11.54 -6.14
CA ARG A 56 0.06 -12.63 -5.24
C ARG A 56 -1.09 -13.59 -5.02
N ALA A 57 -2.31 -13.15 -5.30
CA ALA A 57 -3.48 -14.00 -5.26
C ALA A 57 -3.66 -14.80 -6.56
N GLU A 58 -3.19 -14.28 -7.69
CA GLU A 58 -3.40 -14.88 -9.01
C GLU A 58 -2.70 -16.22 -9.21
N ALA A 59 -1.76 -16.59 -8.39
CA ALA A 59 -1.14 -17.90 -8.48
C ALA A 59 -2.13 -19.06 -8.26
N GLY A 60 -3.43 -18.78 -8.32
CA GLY A 60 -4.46 -19.81 -8.21
C GLY A 60 -5.89 -19.31 -8.09
N ALA A 61 -6.15 -18.05 -8.42
CA ALA A 61 -7.47 -17.50 -8.25
C ALA A 61 -8.26 -17.39 -9.55
N THR A 62 -9.58 -17.39 -9.42
CA THR A 62 -10.50 -17.10 -10.51
C THR A 62 -10.36 -15.63 -10.93
N LYS A 63 -10.29 -15.41 -12.21
CA LYS A 63 -9.96 -14.14 -12.86
C LYS A 63 -11.05 -13.05 -12.82
N ARG A 64 -12.20 -13.26 -12.18
CA ARG A 64 -13.35 -12.36 -12.32
C ARG A 64 -13.48 -11.29 -11.26
N ARG A 65 -12.95 -11.51 -10.05
CA ARG A 65 -12.94 -10.54 -8.96
C ARG A 65 -11.67 -10.70 -8.19
N PRO A 66 -11.04 -9.60 -7.73
CA PRO A 66 -9.97 -9.73 -6.76
C PRO A 66 -10.49 -10.53 -5.57
N TRP A 67 -9.75 -11.54 -5.18
CA TRP A 67 -10.14 -12.42 -4.07
C TRP A 67 -10.38 -11.64 -2.77
N TRP A 68 -9.67 -10.53 -2.58
CA TRP A 68 -9.82 -9.70 -1.39
C TRP A 68 -11.17 -8.98 -1.33
N LEU A 69 -11.81 -8.73 -2.49
CA LEU A 69 -13.17 -8.20 -2.52
C LEU A 69 -14.18 -9.24 -2.00
N ALA A 70 -13.95 -10.50 -2.26
CA ALA A 70 -14.79 -11.57 -1.74
C ALA A 70 -14.74 -11.66 -0.22
N MET A 71 -13.62 -11.24 0.39
CA MET A 71 -13.48 -11.21 1.85
C MET A 71 -14.40 -10.20 2.51
N LEU A 72 -14.93 -9.25 1.75
CA LEU A 72 -15.80 -8.18 2.25
C LEU A 72 -17.27 -8.47 1.99
N SER A 73 -17.57 -9.56 1.31
CA SER A 73 -18.95 -10.02 1.07
C SER A 73 -19.31 -11.16 2.02
N ASP A 74 -20.58 -11.58 2.00
CA ASP A 74 -21.11 -12.60 2.89
C ASP A 74 -20.54 -14.01 2.66
N SER A 75 -19.68 -14.20 1.69
CA SER A 75 -19.01 -15.47 1.48
C SER A 75 -17.74 -15.60 2.32
N ALA A 76 -17.88 -15.40 3.61
CA ALA A 76 -16.78 -15.42 4.57
C ALA A 76 -16.02 -16.76 4.63
N VAL A 77 -16.68 -17.86 4.24
CA VAL A 77 -16.06 -19.18 4.28
C VAL A 77 -14.97 -19.33 3.20
N LEU A 78 -15.24 -18.87 1.99
CA LEU A 78 -14.25 -18.88 0.92
C LEU A 78 -13.06 -17.98 1.22
N ALA A 79 -13.33 -16.83 1.84
CA ALA A 79 -12.30 -15.89 2.22
C ALA A 79 -11.36 -16.47 3.27
N ARG A 80 -11.89 -17.23 4.23
CA ARG A 80 -11.08 -17.89 5.27
C ARG A 80 -10.12 -18.91 4.69
N ASP A 81 -10.59 -19.73 3.75
CA ASP A 81 -9.76 -20.73 3.10
C ASP A 81 -8.66 -20.08 2.27
N TYR A 82 -8.96 -18.96 1.66
CA TYR A 82 -7.99 -18.19 0.89
C TYR A 82 -6.88 -17.66 1.78
N VAL A 83 -7.25 -17.04 2.89
CA VAL A 83 -6.31 -16.47 3.84
C VAL A 83 -5.40 -17.55 4.41
N LYS A 84 -5.92 -18.76 4.67
CA LYS A 84 -5.13 -19.86 5.19
C LYS A 84 -4.07 -20.39 4.22
N THR A 85 -4.29 -20.24 2.91
CA THR A 85 -3.42 -20.84 1.91
C THR A 85 -2.42 -19.88 1.29
N ARG A 86 -2.57 -18.54 1.51
CA ARG A 86 -1.85 -17.54 0.69
C ARG A 86 -1.10 -16.46 1.47
N GLY A 87 -0.94 -16.60 2.72
CA GLY A 87 -0.39 -15.55 3.56
C GLY A 87 -1.51 -14.76 4.22
N HIS A 88 -1.30 -14.43 5.45
CA HIS A 88 -2.35 -13.91 6.31
C HIS A 88 -2.13 -12.46 6.70
N ARG A 89 -0.95 -11.93 6.45
CA ARG A 89 -0.50 -10.66 7.01
C ARG A 89 0.07 -9.75 5.93
N ALA A 90 0.07 -8.46 6.23
CA ALA A 90 0.66 -7.46 5.35
C ALA A 90 2.11 -7.78 5.01
N ALA A 91 2.88 -8.28 5.98
CA ALA A 91 4.27 -8.67 5.77
C ALA A 91 4.46 -9.71 4.66
N ASP A 92 3.47 -10.56 4.45
CA ASP A 92 3.55 -11.64 3.46
C ASP A 92 3.35 -11.16 2.03
N VAL A 93 2.68 -10.02 1.85
CA VAL A 93 2.34 -9.50 0.52
C VAL A 93 2.97 -8.15 0.21
N MET A 94 3.54 -7.47 1.19
CA MET A 94 4.15 -6.16 0.98
C MET A 94 5.39 -6.23 0.09
N THR A 95 5.67 -5.11 -0.58
CA THR A 95 6.92 -4.92 -1.29
C THR A 95 7.89 -4.21 -0.33
N PRO A 96 8.99 -4.82 0.04
CA PRO A 96 10.02 -4.17 0.86
C PRO A 96 10.91 -3.27 0.00
N GLY A 97 11.82 -2.53 0.64
CA GLY A 97 12.75 -1.68 -0.10
C GLY A 97 12.07 -0.55 -0.84
N VAL A 98 11.08 0.06 -0.20
CA VAL A 98 10.22 1.06 -0.82
C VAL A 98 11.02 2.32 -1.15
N VAL A 99 10.83 2.85 -2.36
CA VAL A 99 11.35 4.15 -2.75
C VAL A 99 10.57 5.21 -1.97
N THR A 100 11.28 6.07 -1.24
CA THR A 100 10.68 7.11 -0.42
C THR A 100 11.06 8.51 -0.92
N ILE A 101 10.28 9.49 -0.50
CA ILE A 101 10.48 10.89 -0.85
C ILE A 101 10.59 11.68 0.45
N GLY A 102 11.61 12.55 0.55
CA GLY A 102 11.69 13.49 1.66
C GLY A 102 10.60 14.55 1.53
N GLU A 103 10.05 15.00 2.65
CA GLU A 103 8.97 16.00 2.63
C GLU A 103 9.38 17.33 2.00
N ASP A 104 10.66 17.64 2.01
CA ASP A 104 11.19 18.88 1.44
C ASP A 104 11.64 18.75 -0.01
N ALA A 105 11.50 17.56 -0.61
CA ALA A 105 11.90 17.34 -2.00
C ALA A 105 11.09 18.22 -2.96
N PRO A 106 11.77 18.89 -3.91
CA PRO A 106 11.07 19.67 -4.94
C PRO A 106 10.18 18.78 -5.79
N ILE A 107 9.05 19.31 -6.24
CA ILE A 107 8.09 18.56 -7.07
C ILE A 107 8.76 17.99 -8.30
N GLU A 108 9.67 18.73 -8.92
CA GLU A 108 10.37 18.29 -10.13
C GLU A 108 11.21 17.04 -9.89
N GLU A 109 11.82 16.94 -8.72
CA GLU A 109 12.56 15.75 -8.32
C GLU A 109 11.63 14.58 -8.07
N VAL A 110 10.49 14.85 -7.44
CA VAL A 110 9.48 13.81 -7.19
C VAL A 110 8.99 13.24 -8.51
N ALA A 111 8.64 14.09 -9.46
CA ALA A 111 8.17 13.66 -10.78
C ALA A 111 9.22 12.82 -11.50
N ARG A 112 10.47 13.25 -11.47
CA ARG A 112 11.58 12.51 -12.09
C ARG A 112 11.80 11.15 -11.44
N LEU A 113 11.69 11.10 -10.11
CA LEU A 113 11.89 9.87 -9.37
C LEU A 113 10.80 8.85 -9.72
N LEU A 114 9.54 9.27 -9.71
CA LEU A 114 8.42 8.40 -10.06
C LEU A 114 8.56 7.87 -11.49
N ALA A 115 8.94 8.73 -12.41
CA ALA A 115 9.12 8.33 -13.81
C ALA A 115 10.29 7.37 -13.99
N ARG A 116 11.45 7.69 -13.39
CA ARG A 116 12.66 6.88 -13.50
C ARG A 116 12.49 5.49 -12.91
N ARG A 117 11.78 5.40 -11.79
CA ARG A 117 11.53 4.12 -11.10
C ARG A 117 10.29 3.41 -11.64
N GLU A 118 9.57 4.01 -12.57
CA GLU A 118 8.35 3.45 -13.15
C GLU A 118 7.31 3.10 -12.09
N ILE A 119 7.17 3.95 -11.07
CA ILE A 119 6.22 3.79 -9.99
C ILE A 119 5.15 4.88 -10.05
N LYS A 120 3.98 4.56 -9.54
CA LYS A 120 2.84 5.48 -9.58
C LYS A 120 2.75 6.38 -8.35
N ARG A 121 3.34 5.95 -7.26
CA ARG A 121 3.27 6.66 -5.98
C ARG A 121 4.45 6.28 -5.09
N ALA A 122 4.72 7.14 -4.11
CA ALA A 122 5.76 6.87 -3.13
C ALA A 122 5.39 7.52 -1.79
N PRO A 123 5.74 6.87 -0.68
CA PRO A 123 5.54 7.47 0.63
C PRO A 123 6.48 8.65 0.84
N VAL A 124 5.96 9.67 1.52
CA VAL A 124 6.75 10.82 1.95
C VAL A 124 7.15 10.60 3.40
N VAL A 125 8.43 10.76 3.69
CA VAL A 125 8.97 10.46 5.02
C VAL A 125 9.66 11.67 5.62
N ARG A 126 9.63 11.72 6.95
CA ARG A 126 10.41 12.63 7.80
C ARG A 126 11.07 11.79 8.87
N GLU A 127 12.41 11.82 8.90
CA GLU A 127 13.19 11.05 9.87
C GLU A 127 12.82 9.55 9.90
N GLY A 128 12.58 8.98 8.71
CA GLY A 128 12.22 7.56 8.56
C GLY A 128 10.75 7.24 8.81
N ARG A 129 9.96 8.22 9.26
CA ARG A 129 8.53 8.02 9.54
C ARG A 129 7.69 8.52 8.39
N VAL A 130 6.65 7.78 8.05
CA VAL A 130 5.74 8.15 6.98
C VAL A 130 4.86 9.31 7.43
N VAL A 131 4.87 10.40 6.67
CA VAL A 131 4.05 11.57 6.94
C VAL A 131 3.00 11.82 5.86
N GLY A 132 3.12 11.20 4.71
CA GLY A 132 2.16 11.36 3.62
C GLY A 132 2.46 10.40 2.48
N ILE A 133 1.72 10.54 1.41
CA ILE A 133 1.94 9.78 0.18
C ILE A 133 1.71 10.70 -1.02
N VAL A 134 2.54 10.56 -2.04
CA VAL A 134 2.42 11.34 -3.29
C VAL A 134 2.23 10.37 -4.45
N SER A 135 1.28 10.65 -5.31
CA SER A 135 1.07 9.91 -6.54
C SER A 135 1.29 10.82 -7.76
N ARG A 136 1.37 10.21 -8.94
CA ARG A 136 1.44 10.97 -10.19
C ARG A 136 0.26 11.93 -10.35
N ALA A 137 -0.91 11.52 -9.85
CA ALA A 137 -2.12 12.33 -9.93
C ALA A 137 -2.04 13.61 -9.08
N ASP A 138 -1.19 13.63 -8.06
CA ASP A 138 -1.00 14.80 -7.21
C ASP A 138 -0.07 15.85 -7.82
N LEU A 139 0.66 15.47 -8.84
CA LEU A 139 1.61 16.35 -9.53
C LEU A 139 0.95 16.99 -10.73
#